data_5d7dfee0041a8a48582fc248a3408b14
#
_entry.id   5d7dfee0041a8a48582fc248a3408b14
#
_cell.length_a   1.000
_cell.length_b   1.000
_cell.length_c   1.000
_cell.angle_alpha   90.00
_cell.angle_beta   90.00
_cell.angle_gamma   90.00
#
_symmetry.space_group_name_H-M   'P 1'
#
loop_
_entity.id
_entity.type
_entity.pdbx_description
1 polymer ?
#
loop_
_entity_poly.entity_id
_entity_poly.type
_entity_poly.pdbx_seq_one_letter_code
_entity_poly.pdbx_strand_id
1 'polypeptide(L)'
;VLPSHGRPFRGLHTRTAQLLQHHEERLREVLEACAEQAGSAHDMLKVIFKRPLDFHQTTFAIGESVAHLHALWFAGKMSRTKDAQGVWRFKTLP
;
A
#
# COMPACT_ATOMS: atom_id res chain seq x y z
N VAL A 1 9.17 -9.67 22.70
CA VAL A 1 9.93 -10.21 22.20
C VAL A 1 11.09 -10.43 22.92
N LEU A 2 11.41 -11.21 23.21
CA LEU A 2 12.32 -11.46 23.83
C LEU A 2 13.40 -11.79 23.42
N PRO A 3 13.84 -11.51 23.32
CA PRO A 3 14.89 -11.45 22.77
C PRO A 3 15.94 -11.97 23.30
N SER A 4 15.92 -12.19 24.12
CA SER A 4 16.87 -12.65 24.70
C SER A 4 17.92 -13.24 23.99
N HIS A 5 17.82 -13.86 23.06
CA HIS A 5 18.84 -14.54 22.50
C HIS A 5 19.32 -13.83 21.34
N GLY A 6 20.23 -13.27 21.17
CA GLY A 6 20.70 -12.42 20.19
C GLY A 6 20.80 -12.88 18.79
N ARG A 7 21.14 -14.11 18.50
CA ARG A 7 21.37 -14.48 17.20
C ARG A 7 20.23 -14.43 16.35
N PRO A 8 19.15 -15.06 16.55
CA PRO A 8 17.99 -14.99 15.71
C PRO A 8 17.48 -13.59 15.59
N PHE A 9 17.76 -12.78 16.58
CA PHE A 9 17.34 -11.43 16.59
C PHE A 9 17.98 -10.63 15.49
N ARG A 10 19.21 -10.85 15.20
CA ARG A 10 19.91 -10.19 14.14
C ARG A 10 19.28 -10.51 12.79
N GLY A 11 18.98 -11.76 12.53
CA GLY A 11 18.32 -12.13 11.30
C GLY A 11 16.95 -11.50 11.17
N LEU A 12 16.25 -11.39 12.28
CA LEU A 12 14.94 -10.78 12.29
C LEU A 12 15.01 -9.31 11.95
N HIS A 13 16.00 -8.60 12.46
CA HIS A 13 16.19 -7.20 12.16
C HIS A 13 16.43 -6.96 10.67
N THR A 14 17.26 -7.76 10.05
CA THR A 14 17.55 -7.63 8.63
C THR A 14 16.27 -7.83 7.81
N ARG A 15 15.50 -8.84 8.16
CA ARG A 15 14.27 -9.10 7.45
C ARG A 15 13.24 -7.99 7.62
N THR A 16 13.13 -7.45 8.82
CA THR A 16 12.22 -6.35 9.10
C THR A 16 12.60 -5.12 8.29
N ALA A 17 13.87 -4.81 8.20
CA ALA A 17 14.34 -3.67 7.43
C ALA A 17 13.99 -3.83 5.94
N GLN A 18 14.15 -5.03 5.40
CA GLN A 18 13.80 -5.30 4.01
C GLN A 18 12.31 -5.15 3.77
N LEU A 19 11.47 -5.66 4.66
CA LEU A 19 10.03 -5.53 4.53
C LEU A 19 9.57 -4.07 4.59
N LEU A 20 10.17 -3.27 5.45
CA LEU A 20 9.85 -1.86 5.54
C LEU A 20 10.25 -1.12 4.26
N GLN A 21 11.39 -1.46 3.69
CA GLN A 21 11.85 -0.85 2.45
C GLN A 21 10.88 -1.15 1.31
N HIS A 22 10.43 -2.40 1.18
CA HIS A 22 9.47 -2.78 0.15
C HIS A 22 8.13 -2.07 0.34
N HIS A 23 7.73 -1.90 1.59
CA HIS A 23 6.49 -1.20 1.90
C HIS A 23 6.58 0.28 1.48
N GLU A 24 7.69 0.93 1.75
CA GLU A 24 7.91 2.32 1.37
C GLU A 24 7.92 2.48 -0.15
N GLU A 25 8.52 1.55 -0.86
CA GLU A 25 8.54 1.58 -2.32
C GLU A 25 7.12 1.49 -2.88
N ARG A 26 6.30 0.62 -2.33
CA ARG A 26 4.92 0.49 -2.77
C ARG A 26 4.10 1.74 -2.49
N LEU A 27 4.30 2.34 -1.32
CA LEU A 27 3.62 3.59 -1.00
C LEU A 27 4.01 4.70 -1.96
N ARG A 28 5.29 4.77 -2.34
CA ARG A 28 5.75 5.76 -3.29
C ARG A 28 5.13 5.55 -4.66
N GLU A 29 5.05 4.31 -5.11
CA GLU A 29 4.43 3.99 -6.40
C GLU A 29 2.96 4.39 -6.42
N VAL A 30 2.25 4.17 -5.32
CA VAL A 30 0.85 4.57 -5.21
C VAL A 30 0.73 6.10 -5.26
N LEU A 31 1.61 6.81 -4.57
CA LEU A 31 1.63 8.27 -4.61
C LEU A 31 1.86 8.79 -6.02
N GLU A 32 2.78 8.20 -6.74
CA GLU A 32 3.08 8.61 -8.11
C GLU A 32 1.90 8.35 -9.04
N ALA A 33 1.28 7.20 -8.92
CA ALA A 33 0.13 6.86 -9.75
C ALA A 33 -1.04 7.80 -9.49
N CYS A 34 -1.31 8.11 -8.23
CA CYS A 34 -2.42 8.99 -7.87
C CYS A 34 -2.12 10.46 -8.09
N ALA A 35 -0.86 10.82 -8.34
CA ALA A 35 -0.51 12.18 -8.70
C ALA A 35 -0.96 12.51 -10.12
N GLU A 36 -0.92 11.51 -11.00
CA GLU A 36 -1.34 11.72 -12.38
C GLU A 36 -2.85 11.66 -12.51
N GLN A 37 -3.48 10.74 -11.82
CA GLN A 37 -4.92 10.56 -11.91
C GLN A 37 -5.45 9.95 -10.62
N ALA A 38 -6.53 10.51 -10.10
CA ALA A 38 -7.15 9.97 -8.89
C ALA A 38 -7.53 8.50 -9.10
N GLY A 39 -7.21 7.65 -8.14
CA GLY A 39 -7.42 6.23 -8.26
C GLY A 39 -8.17 5.64 -7.09
N SER A 40 -8.89 4.54 -7.35
CA SER A 40 -9.57 3.78 -6.33
C SER A 40 -8.66 2.63 -5.85
N ALA A 41 -9.10 1.93 -4.81
CA ALA A 41 -8.37 0.77 -4.33
C ALA A 41 -8.22 -0.29 -5.44
N HIS A 42 -9.25 -0.46 -6.25
CA HIS A 42 -9.19 -1.41 -7.36
C HIS A 42 -8.15 -0.98 -8.40
N ASP A 43 -8.07 0.32 -8.69
CA ASP A 43 -7.11 0.84 -9.65
C ASP A 43 -5.67 0.61 -9.18
N MET A 44 -5.44 0.61 -7.88
CA MET A 44 -4.11 0.43 -7.34
C MET A 44 -3.63 -1.01 -7.36
N LEU A 45 -4.49 -1.96 -7.66
CA LEU A 45 -4.08 -3.37 -7.74
C LEU A 45 -2.94 -3.59 -8.71
N LYS A 46 -3.01 -2.98 -9.89
CA LYS A 46 -1.92 -3.16 -10.86
C LYS A 46 -0.67 -2.41 -10.48
N VAL A 47 -0.77 -1.41 -9.62
CA VAL A 47 0.39 -0.66 -9.16
C VAL A 47 1.13 -1.45 -8.09
N ILE A 48 0.39 -2.05 -7.16
CA ILE A 48 0.97 -2.76 -6.03
C ILE A 48 1.34 -4.19 -6.40
N PHE A 49 0.50 -4.86 -7.17
CA PHE A 49 0.71 -6.25 -7.54
C PHE A 49 1.01 -6.34 -9.03
N LYS A 50 2.21 -6.79 -9.36
CA LYS A 50 2.70 -6.79 -10.75
C LYS A 50 2.42 -8.09 -11.48
N ARG A 51 1.62 -8.97 -10.91
CA ARG A 51 1.30 -10.26 -11.50
C ARG A 51 -0.20 -10.48 -11.52
N PRO A 52 -0.71 -11.36 -12.37
CA PRO A 52 -2.14 -11.68 -12.38
C PRO A 52 -2.56 -12.28 -11.04
N LEU A 53 -3.77 -11.99 -10.62
CA LEU A 53 -4.31 -12.47 -9.35
C LEU A 53 -5.56 -13.31 -9.63
N ASP A 54 -5.69 -14.43 -8.91
CA ASP A 54 -6.93 -15.20 -8.97
C ASP A 54 -7.98 -14.55 -8.08
N PHE A 55 -9.16 -15.14 -7.99
CA PHE A 55 -10.28 -14.57 -7.26
C PHE A 55 -9.96 -14.35 -5.79
N HIS A 56 -9.39 -15.35 -5.13
CA HIS A 56 -9.05 -15.24 -3.71
C HIS A 56 -7.94 -14.22 -3.49
N GLN A 57 -6.94 -14.22 -4.34
CA GLN A 57 -5.83 -13.28 -4.25
C GLN A 57 -6.32 -11.86 -4.48
N THR A 58 -7.25 -11.66 -5.41
CA THR A 58 -7.80 -10.34 -5.69
C THR A 58 -8.55 -9.78 -4.47
N THR A 59 -9.33 -10.63 -3.80
CA THR A 59 -10.07 -10.21 -2.61
C THR A 59 -9.11 -9.74 -1.51
N PHE A 60 -8.06 -10.52 -1.28
CA PHE A 60 -7.05 -10.16 -0.30
C PHE A 60 -6.30 -8.89 -0.70
N ALA A 61 -5.96 -8.80 -1.98
CA ALA A 61 -5.19 -7.69 -2.52
C ALA A 61 -5.96 -6.36 -2.43
N ILE A 62 -7.28 -6.39 -2.59
CA ILE A 62 -8.08 -5.18 -2.44
C ILE A 62 -7.95 -4.64 -1.01
N GLY A 63 -7.96 -5.52 -0.01
CA GLY A 63 -7.75 -5.11 1.38
C GLY A 63 -6.40 -4.44 1.58
N GLU A 64 -5.35 -4.97 0.95
CA GLU A 64 -4.02 -4.39 1.02
C GLU A 64 -3.97 -3.03 0.32
N SER A 65 -4.64 -2.92 -0.81
CA SER A 65 -4.72 -1.67 -1.56
C SER A 65 -5.43 -0.60 -0.73
N VAL A 66 -6.54 -0.93 -0.10
CA VAL A 66 -7.26 -0.01 0.78
C VAL A 66 -6.37 0.44 1.93
N ALA A 67 -5.62 -0.49 2.52
CA ALA A 67 -4.73 -0.15 3.62
C ALA A 67 -3.63 0.82 3.20
N HIS A 68 -3.05 0.65 2.01
CA HIS A 68 -2.03 1.57 1.51
C HIS A 68 -2.61 2.96 1.28
N LEU A 69 -3.79 3.05 0.65
CA LEU A 69 -4.41 4.33 0.38
C LEU A 69 -4.80 5.05 1.68
N HIS A 70 -5.34 4.31 2.65
CA HIS A 70 -5.70 4.90 3.93
C HIS A 70 -4.47 5.37 4.70
N ALA A 71 -3.37 4.63 4.66
CA ALA A 71 -2.14 5.04 5.32
C ALA A 71 -1.65 6.38 4.77
N LEU A 72 -1.68 6.54 3.46
CA LEU A 72 -1.26 7.79 2.82
C LEU A 72 -2.24 8.93 3.09
N TRP A 73 -3.52 8.63 3.13
CA TRP A 73 -4.53 9.63 3.43
C TRP A 73 -4.41 10.10 4.88
N PHE A 74 -4.25 9.19 5.83
CA PHE A 74 -4.05 9.54 7.23
C PHE A 74 -2.75 10.31 7.45
N ALA A 75 -1.73 10.04 6.63
CA ALA A 75 -0.47 10.76 6.73
C ALA A 75 -0.55 12.16 6.11
N GLY A 76 -1.69 12.55 5.57
CA GLY A 76 -1.88 13.86 4.98
C GLY A 76 -1.27 14.03 3.60
N LYS A 77 -0.97 12.92 2.93
CA LYS A 77 -0.33 12.96 1.61
C LYS A 77 -1.32 12.84 0.47
N MET A 78 -2.56 12.51 0.76
CA MET A 78 -3.61 12.35 -0.24
C MET A 78 -4.91 12.98 0.20
N SER A 79 -5.70 13.43 -0.76
CA SER A 79 -7.10 13.77 -0.55
C SER A 79 -7.96 12.64 -1.10
N ARG A 80 -9.19 12.54 -0.68
CA ARG A 80 -10.11 11.55 -1.23
C ARG A 80 -11.47 12.15 -1.48
N THR A 81 -12.13 11.67 -2.53
CA THR A 81 -13.48 12.08 -2.85
C THR A 81 -14.26 10.85 -3.32
N LYS A 82 -15.57 10.91 -3.20
CA LYS A 82 -16.43 9.84 -3.67
C LYS A 82 -16.94 10.21 -5.04
N ASP A 83 -16.83 9.32 -6.00
CA ASP A 83 -17.31 9.60 -7.35
C ASP A 83 -18.82 9.36 -7.46
N ALA A 84 -19.36 9.52 -8.66
CA ALA A 84 -20.80 9.42 -8.90
C ALA A 84 -21.35 8.02 -8.60
N GLN A 85 -20.51 7.01 -8.65
CA GLN A 85 -20.92 5.63 -8.35
C GLN A 85 -20.68 5.26 -6.90
N GLY A 86 -20.23 6.19 -6.07
CA GLY A 86 -19.98 5.92 -4.66
C GLY A 86 -18.62 5.29 -4.39
N VAL A 87 -17.72 5.33 -5.33
CA VAL A 87 -16.37 4.76 -5.16
C VAL A 87 -15.42 5.84 -4.66
N TRP A 88 -14.66 5.53 -3.61
CA TRP A 88 -13.68 6.45 -3.08
C TRP A 88 -12.45 6.51 -4.00
N ARG A 89 -12.07 7.72 -4.39
CA ARG A 89 -10.90 7.95 -5.22
C ARG A 89 -9.92 8.85 -4.48
N PHE A 90 -8.65 8.52 -4.59
CA PHE A 90 -7.59 9.18 -3.84
C PHE A 90 -6.67 9.91 -4.81
N LYS A 91 -6.30 11.13 -4.45
CA LYS A 91 -5.42 11.97 -5.27
C LYS A 91 -4.28 12.46 -4.42
N THR A 92 -3.06 12.35 -4.94
CA THR A 92 -1.87 12.82 -4.23
C THR A 92 -1.90 14.34 -4.16
N LEU A 93 -1.63 14.86 -2.96
CA LEU A 93 -1.58 16.31 -2.77
C LEU A 93 -0.27 16.88 -3.32
N PRO A 94 -0.30 18.09 -3.87
CA PRO A 94 0.91 18.68 -4.40
C PRO A 94 1.94 19.02 -3.34
#